data_d642da35b03beecd3bcdb34a7f483caa
#
_entry.id   d642da35b03beecd3bcdb34a7f483caa
#
_cell.length_a   1.000
_cell.length_b   1.000
_cell.length_c   1.000
_cell.angle_alpha   90.00
_cell.angle_beta   90.00
_cell.angle_gamma   90.00
#
_symmetry.space_group_name_H-M   'P 1'
#
loop_
_entity.id
_entity.type
_entity.pdbx_description
1 polymer ?
#
loop_
_entity_poly.entity_id
_entity_poly.type
_entity_poly.pdbx_seq_one_letter_code
_entity_poly.pdbx_strand_id
1 'polypeptide(L)'
;MADDFLPTATIEMLRQRAEVVRSIRSFFDQRNFFEVETPTISHDIVVDRYLHPIGVTKSDLTGWAGDSDQRLWLQTSPEFGMKLSLIHI
;
A
#
# COMPACT_ATOMS: atom_id res chain seq x y z
N MET A 1 -15.98 1.17 24.71
CA MET A 1 -15.56 0.07 23.85
C MET A 1 -16.22 0.12 22.47
N ALA A 2 -17.51 0.44 22.41
CA ALA A 2 -18.20 0.56 21.12
C ALA A 2 -17.63 1.67 20.22
N ASP A 3 -16.92 2.63 20.79
CA ASP A 3 -16.39 3.77 20.05
C ASP A 3 -14.99 3.56 19.49
N ASP A 4 -14.36 2.41 19.77
CA ASP A 4 -12.97 2.15 19.36
C ASP A 4 -12.79 2.05 17.84
N PHE A 5 -13.86 1.74 17.10
CA PHE A 5 -13.83 1.64 15.65
C PHE A 5 -14.19 2.95 14.94
N LEU A 6 -14.61 3.96 15.69
CA LEU A 6 -14.99 5.24 15.08
C LEU A 6 -13.77 6.05 14.68
N PRO A 7 -13.84 6.78 13.56
CA PRO A 7 -12.74 7.64 13.17
C PRO A 7 -12.49 8.71 14.22
N THR A 8 -11.23 9.01 14.47
CA THR A 8 -10.85 10.10 15.37
C THR A 8 -10.92 11.47 14.69
N ALA A 9 -10.88 11.49 13.36
CA ALA A 9 -10.97 12.72 12.58
C ALA A 9 -12.41 13.22 12.50
N THR A 10 -12.59 14.54 12.49
CA THR A 10 -13.90 15.14 12.28
C THR A 10 -14.34 14.98 10.82
N ILE A 11 -15.65 15.11 10.57
CA ILE A 11 -16.19 15.08 9.21
C ILE A 11 -15.57 16.20 8.36
N GLU A 12 -15.36 17.37 8.95
CA GLU A 12 -14.72 18.48 8.25
C GLU A 12 -13.30 18.13 7.79
N MET A 13 -12.51 17.51 8.67
CA MET A 13 -11.15 17.07 8.30
C MET A 13 -11.17 16.00 7.22
N LEU A 14 -12.11 15.06 7.28
CA LEU A 14 -12.27 14.03 6.24
C LEU A 14 -12.62 14.67 4.90
N ARG A 15 -13.48 15.66 4.92
CA ARG A 15 -13.87 16.39 3.70
C ARG A 15 -12.69 17.16 3.12
N GLN A 16 -11.92 17.85 3.95
CA GLN A 16 -10.73 18.56 3.53
C GLN A 16 -9.69 17.62 2.92
N ARG A 17 -9.49 16.46 3.56
CA ARG A 17 -8.58 15.45 3.02
C ARG A 17 -9.01 14.96 1.65
N ALA A 18 -10.30 14.70 1.48
CA ALA A 18 -10.83 14.26 0.20
C ALA A 18 -10.61 15.30 -0.91
N GLU A 19 -10.77 16.57 -0.58
CA GLU A 19 -10.54 17.67 -1.53
C GLU A 19 -9.07 17.79 -1.92
N VAL A 20 -8.16 17.67 -0.96
CA VAL A 20 -6.72 17.70 -1.23
C VAL A 20 -6.31 16.54 -2.14
N VAL A 21 -6.78 15.32 -1.83
CA VAL A 21 -6.47 14.13 -2.65
C VAL A 21 -6.99 14.32 -4.07
N ARG A 22 -8.22 14.82 -4.21
CA ARG A 22 -8.80 15.09 -5.53
C ARG A 22 -7.97 16.11 -6.32
N SER A 23 -7.50 17.16 -5.66
CA SER A 23 -6.69 18.19 -6.29
C SER A 23 -5.35 17.62 -6.77
N ILE A 24 -4.71 16.78 -5.96
CA ILE A 24 -3.45 16.14 -6.35
C ILE A 24 -3.65 15.22 -7.54
N ARG A 25 -4.70 14.41 -7.55
CA ARG A 25 -5.01 13.53 -8.67
C ARG A 25 -5.28 14.30 -9.94
N SER A 26 -6.04 15.38 -9.85
CA SER A 26 -6.33 16.25 -10.99
C SER A 26 -5.07 16.89 -11.55
N PHE A 27 -4.18 17.34 -10.66
CA PHE A 27 -2.91 17.95 -11.07
C PHE A 27 -2.08 16.98 -11.94
N PHE A 28 -1.93 15.75 -11.50
CA PHE A 28 -1.13 14.77 -12.23
C PHE A 28 -1.86 14.22 -13.46
N ASP A 29 -3.18 14.08 -13.39
CA ASP A 29 -3.99 13.61 -14.51
C ASP A 29 -3.88 14.58 -15.69
N GLN A 30 -3.94 15.88 -15.43
CA GLN A 30 -3.80 16.91 -16.46
C GLN A 30 -2.42 16.92 -17.11
N ARG A 31 -1.43 16.28 -16.49
CA ARG A 31 -0.06 16.20 -16.99
C ARG A 31 0.28 14.83 -17.56
N ASN A 32 -0.73 14.03 -17.84
CA ASN A 32 -0.60 12.69 -18.41
C ASN A 32 0.18 11.69 -17.55
N PHE A 33 0.09 11.83 -16.23
CA PHE A 33 0.61 10.83 -15.32
C PHE A 33 -0.49 9.81 -15.04
N PHE A 34 -0.11 8.56 -14.95
CA PHE A 34 -1.03 7.50 -14.57
C PHE A 34 -0.90 7.20 -13.08
N GLU A 35 -2.03 7.13 -12.40
CA GLU A 35 -2.04 6.64 -11.03
C GLU A 35 -1.97 5.13 -11.05
N VAL A 36 -0.97 4.58 -10.34
CA VAL A 36 -0.78 3.14 -10.27
C VAL A 36 -0.69 2.70 -8.81
N GLU A 37 -1.02 1.45 -8.57
CA GLU A 37 -0.84 0.83 -7.27
C GLU A 37 0.13 -0.33 -7.41
N THR A 38 1.07 -0.41 -6.46
CA THR A 38 1.98 -1.54 -6.38
C THR A 38 1.44 -2.56 -5.39
N PRO A 39 1.83 -3.83 -5.50
CA PRO A 39 1.38 -4.84 -4.55
C PRO A 39 1.72 -4.45 -3.11
N THR A 40 0.74 -4.59 -2.22
CA THR A 40 0.91 -4.31 -0.79
C THR A 40 1.62 -5.47 -0.09
N ILE A 41 1.41 -6.69 -0.55
CA ILE A 41 1.97 -7.92 0.02
C ILE A 41 2.80 -8.60 -1.05
N SER A 42 3.99 -9.05 -0.70
CA SER A 42 4.88 -9.75 -1.63
C SER A 42 5.77 -10.73 -0.88
N HIS A 43 6.35 -11.69 -1.61
CA HIS A 43 7.38 -12.58 -1.08
C HIS A 43 8.70 -11.84 -0.84
N ASP A 44 8.93 -10.75 -1.57
CA ASP A 44 10.16 -9.98 -1.51
C ASP A 44 9.89 -8.57 -1.03
N ILE A 45 10.91 -7.98 -0.42
CA ILE A 45 10.83 -6.63 0.13
C ILE A 45 12.09 -5.85 -0.22
N VAL A 46 11.99 -4.52 -0.10
CA VAL A 46 13.16 -3.66 -0.14
C VAL A 46 13.96 -3.88 1.14
N VAL A 47 15.26 -4.12 1.00
CA VAL A 47 16.16 -4.23 2.15
C VAL A 47 16.62 -2.83 2.53
N ASP A 48 16.18 -2.37 3.69
CA ASP A 48 16.56 -1.07 4.22
C ASP A 48 17.04 -1.24 5.65
N ARG A 49 18.14 -0.59 5.97
CA ARG A 49 18.87 -0.82 7.21
C ARG A 49 18.04 -0.61 8.48
N TYR A 50 17.18 0.40 8.48
CA TYR A 50 16.43 0.77 9.68
C TYR A 50 14.93 0.53 9.56
N LEU A 51 14.47 -0.07 8.47
CA LEU A 51 13.08 -0.38 8.28
C LEU A 51 12.85 -1.88 8.43
N HIS A 52 11.92 -2.24 9.30
CA HIS A 52 11.57 -3.62 9.54
C HIS A 52 10.18 -3.90 8.95
N PRO A 53 10.11 -4.73 7.91
CA PRO A 53 8.81 -5.05 7.32
C PRO A 53 7.96 -5.91 8.26
N ILE A 54 6.66 -5.83 8.09
CA ILE A 54 5.71 -6.65 8.84
C ILE A 54 5.47 -7.94 8.08
N GLY A 55 5.77 -9.07 8.75
CA GLY A 55 5.53 -10.39 8.18
C GLY A 55 4.07 -10.77 8.27
N VAL A 56 3.60 -11.52 7.28
CA VAL A 56 2.24 -12.02 7.22
C VAL A 56 2.30 -13.53 7.01
N THR A 57 1.56 -14.28 7.82
CA THR A 57 1.47 -15.72 7.66
C THR A 57 0.29 -16.07 6.75
N LYS A 58 0.36 -17.26 6.13
CA LYS A 58 -0.73 -17.71 5.26
C LYS A 58 -2.03 -17.97 6.00
N SER A 59 -1.94 -18.35 7.26
CA SER A 59 -3.13 -18.54 8.08
C SER A 59 -3.94 -17.25 8.23
N ASP A 60 -3.30 -16.09 8.02
CA ASP A 60 -3.97 -14.80 8.08
C ASP A 60 -4.67 -14.44 6.76
N LEU A 61 -4.40 -15.20 5.69
CA LEU A 61 -4.92 -14.91 4.35
C LEU A 61 -5.88 -15.99 3.88
N THR A 62 -7.14 -15.66 3.80
CA THR A 62 -8.18 -16.56 3.30
C THR A 62 -8.08 -16.67 1.78
N GLY A 63 -8.07 -17.91 1.27
CA GLY A 63 -8.06 -18.15 -0.17
C GLY A 63 -6.68 -18.06 -0.81
N TRP A 64 -5.62 -17.96 -0.04
CA TRP A 64 -4.28 -17.98 -0.59
C TRP A 64 -3.95 -19.36 -1.15
N ALA A 65 -3.51 -19.42 -2.40
CA ALA A 65 -3.21 -20.66 -3.11
C ALA A 65 -1.70 -20.94 -3.25
N GLY A 66 -0.85 -20.12 -2.67
CA GLY A 66 0.60 -20.31 -2.74
C GLY A 66 1.13 -21.38 -1.79
N ASP A 67 2.44 -21.58 -1.81
CA ASP A 67 3.13 -22.54 -0.96
C ASP A 67 2.95 -22.19 0.52
N SER A 68 2.67 -23.22 1.35
CA SER A 68 2.41 -23.01 2.78
C SER A 68 3.64 -22.52 3.56
N ASP A 69 4.84 -22.78 3.05
CA ASP A 69 6.07 -22.40 3.73
C ASP A 69 6.60 -21.02 3.34
N GLN A 70 5.98 -20.40 2.34
CA GLN A 70 6.42 -19.07 1.91
C GLN A 70 5.98 -17.99 2.88
N ARG A 71 6.92 -17.15 3.26
CA ARG A 71 6.65 -15.98 4.08
C ARG A 71 6.29 -14.80 3.18
N LEU A 72 5.25 -14.08 3.56
CA LEU A 72 4.82 -12.87 2.89
C LEU A 72 5.13 -11.66 3.74
N TRP A 73 5.29 -10.52 3.11
CA TRP A 73 5.65 -9.28 3.78
C TRP A 73 4.76 -8.15 3.29
N LEU A 74 4.33 -7.30 4.22
CA LEU A 74 3.74 -6.02 3.85
C LEU A 74 4.89 -5.11 3.36
N GLN A 75 4.67 -4.45 2.25
CA GLN A 75 5.70 -3.60 1.67
C GLN A 75 5.91 -2.35 2.49
N THR A 76 7.17 -1.99 2.75
CA THR A 76 7.51 -0.76 3.46
C THR A 76 7.43 0.45 2.55
N SER A 77 7.60 0.24 1.24
CA SER A 77 7.46 1.28 0.22
C SER A 77 7.16 0.64 -1.13
N PRO A 78 6.68 1.41 -2.11
CA PRO A 78 6.43 0.89 -3.46
C PRO A 78 7.70 0.73 -4.32
N GLU A 79 8.87 1.01 -3.78
CA GLU A 79 10.13 1.05 -4.55
C GLU A 79 10.41 -0.26 -5.28
N PHE A 80 10.24 -1.39 -4.60
CA PHE A 80 10.55 -2.71 -5.20
C PHE A 80 9.63 -3.00 -6.38
N GLY A 81 8.33 -2.78 -6.23
CA GLY A 81 7.37 -2.98 -7.31
C GLY A 81 7.63 -2.07 -8.50
N MET A 82 8.01 -0.83 -8.24
CA MET A 82 8.32 0.13 -9.29
C MET A 82 9.59 -0.26 -10.05
N LYS A 83 10.61 -0.75 -9.36
CA LYS A 83 11.85 -1.23 -10.00
C LYS A 83 11.57 -2.43 -10.91
N LEU A 84 10.72 -3.34 -10.49
CA LEU A 84 10.35 -4.49 -11.32
C LEU A 84 9.64 -4.04 -12.60
N SER A 85 8.77 -3.05 -12.53
CA SER A 85 8.09 -2.56 -13.71
C SER A 85 9.05 -1.92 -14.71
N LEU A 86 10.11 -1.27 -14.26
CA LEU A 86 11.13 -0.70 -15.12
C LEU A 86 11.96 -1.77 -15.82
N ILE A 87 12.14 -2.92 -15.20
CA ILE A 87 12.87 -4.04 -15.81
C ILE A 87 12.10 -4.63 -17.00
N HIS A 88 10.77 -4.57 -16.96
CA HIS A 88 9.89 -5.18 -17.96
C HIS A 88 9.43 -4.22 -19.06
N ILE A 89 9.88 -3.00 -19.05
CA ILE A 89 9.56 -2.02 -20.10
C ILE A 89 10.49 -2.19 -21.34
#